data_2daddd4b897ac0976237873128002a00
#
_entry.id   2daddd4b897ac0976237873128002a00
#
_cell.length_a   1.000
_cell.length_b   1.000
_cell.length_c   1.000
_cell.angle_alpha   90.00
_cell.angle_beta   90.00
_cell.angle_gamma   90.00
#
_symmetry.space_group_name_H-M   'P 1'
#
loop_
_entity.id
_entity.type
_entity.pdbx_description
1 polymer ?
#
loop_
_entity_poly.entity_id
_entity_poly.type
_entity_poly.pdbx_seq_one_letter_code
_entity_poly.pdbx_strand_id
1 'polypeptide(L)'
;MIKTAIQLKAKIRNISGSDSKVAMTMIRVFFMERFLERVSISAYKNQFVLKGGMLVSSLIGLNSRATMDIDATVQALPLTQEEIEKIVNEIGGIPLEDNVSFEIKSIETIMDEFDYPGVRVHMEGKLDNLKQPIKIDISTDDVITPRAVEYGYQLMFEDRDIELQSYNIETLLAEKLQTILSRGLANTRARDFYDVYEITHKKSFERETLKTAFLATCKKRDTVFTSEQMQTVLEDIGSDMEMRERWNQFKKNNYYVEDLSFDEVMDSVQNLVVSFL
;
A
#
# COMPACT_ATOMS: atom_id res chain seq x y z
N MET A 1 22.69 -10.41 -2.61
CA MET A 1 21.37 -11.10 -2.74
C MET A 1 21.28 -12.27 -1.76
N ILE A 2 20.18 -12.43 -1.05
CA ILE A 2 19.89 -13.55 -0.14
C ILE A 2 19.48 -14.75 -0.99
N LYS A 3 20.12 -15.93 -0.75
CA LYS A 3 19.89 -17.16 -1.53
C LYS A 3 19.42 -18.34 -0.68
N THR A 4 19.42 -18.21 0.66
CA THR A 4 19.00 -19.29 1.57
C THR A 4 18.15 -18.77 2.73
N ALA A 5 17.28 -19.63 3.25
CA ALA A 5 16.46 -19.33 4.42
C ALA A 5 17.31 -19.03 5.67
N ILE A 6 18.50 -19.64 5.79
CA ILE A 6 19.43 -19.39 6.89
C ILE A 6 19.96 -17.96 6.81
N GLN A 7 20.40 -17.51 5.63
CA GLN A 7 20.84 -16.12 5.43
C GLN A 7 19.74 -15.11 5.73
N LEU A 8 18.51 -15.36 5.26
CA LEU A 8 17.36 -14.49 5.52
C LEU A 8 17.07 -14.38 7.02
N LYS A 9 16.96 -15.52 7.71
CA LYS A 9 16.70 -15.55 9.16
C LYS A 9 17.80 -14.86 9.97
N ALA A 10 19.06 -15.00 9.58
CA ALA A 10 20.19 -14.33 10.24
C ALA A 10 20.09 -12.81 10.11
N LYS A 11 19.81 -12.29 8.89
CA LYS A 11 19.62 -10.85 8.67
C LYS A 11 18.43 -10.30 9.45
N ILE A 12 17.30 -10.99 9.42
CA ILE A 12 16.08 -10.60 10.14
C ILE A 12 16.35 -10.54 11.65
N ARG A 13 16.99 -11.57 12.22
CA ARG A 13 17.31 -11.62 13.65
C ARG A 13 18.18 -10.44 14.10
N ASN A 14 19.11 -9.99 13.26
CA ASN A 14 19.96 -8.84 13.56
C ASN A 14 19.18 -7.53 13.66
N ILE A 15 18.05 -7.40 12.96
CA ILE A 15 17.22 -6.19 12.93
C ILE A 15 16.07 -6.28 13.93
N SER A 16 15.33 -7.40 13.94
CA SER A 16 14.15 -7.60 14.77
C SER A 16 14.47 -7.97 16.22
N GLY A 17 15.72 -8.36 16.52
CA GLY A 17 16.08 -8.88 17.82
C GLY A 17 15.23 -10.10 18.19
N SER A 18 14.47 -10.00 19.28
CA SER A 18 13.54 -11.04 19.75
C SER A 18 12.07 -10.77 19.37
N ASP A 19 11.77 -9.68 18.64
CA ASP A 19 10.39 -9.36 18.25
C ASP A 19 9.92 -10.23 17.09
N SER A 20 9.07 -11.20 17.43
CA SER A 20 8.52 -12.14 16.45
C SER A 20 7.57 -11.49 15.45
N LYS A 21 6.83 -10.42 15.85
CA LYS A 21 5.90 -9.71 14.93
C LYS A 21 6.69 -8.97 13.85
N VAL A 22 7.75 -8.27 14.27
CA VAL A 22 8.67 -7.59 13.34
C VAL A 22 9.32 -8.61 12.42
N ALA A 23 9.84 -9.72 12.96
CA ALA A 23 10.47 -10.78 12.17
C ALA A 23 9.54 -11.38 11.11
N MET A 24 8.27 -11.68 11.47
CA MET A 24 7.27 -12.19 10.52
C MET A 24 6.92 -11.18 9.43
N THR A 25 6.81 -9.91 9.79
CA THR A 25 6.58 -8.82 8.82
C THR A 25 7.73 -8.74 7.83
N MET A 26 8.99 -8.79 8.31
CA MET A 26 10.17 -8.74 7.45
C MET A 26 10.28 -9.95 6.51
N ILE A 27 9.92 -11.16 6.98
CA ILE A 27 9.85 -12.34 6.11
C ILE A 27 8.85 -12.10 4.97
N ARG A 28 7.66 -11.60 5.28
CA ARG A 28 6.62 -11.33 4.28
C ARG A 28 7.07 -10.28 3.28
N VAL A 29 7.59 -9.15 3.76
CA VAL A 29 8.12 -8.08 2.91
C VAL A 29 9.21 -8.60 1.99
N PHE A 30 10.15 -9.44 2.48
CA PHE A 30 11.17 -10.06 1.64
C PHE A 30 10.57 -10.81 0.44
N PHE A 31 9.57 -11.66 0.66
CA PHE A 31 8.95 -12.40 -0.45
C PHE A 31 8.16 -11.47 -1.39
N MET A 32 7.50 -10.45 -0.86
CA MET A 32 6.84 -9.44 -1.69
C MET A 32 7.84 -8.66 -2.55
N GLU A 33 8.98 -8.27 -2.00
CA GLU A 33 10.07 -7.63 -2.74
C GLU A 33 10.65 -8.53 -3.85
N ARG A 34 10.80 -9.84 -3.56
CA ARG A 34 11.25 -10.79 -4.61
C ARG A 34 10.26 -10.92 -5.76
N PHE A 35 8.96 -10.79 -5.48
CA PHE A 35 7.94 -10.73 -6.52
C PHE A 35 8.02 -9.39 -7.30
N LEU A 36 8.10 -8.26 -6.59
CA LEU A 36 8.24 -6.95 -7.23
C LEU A 36 9.51 -6.82 -8.09
N GLU A 37 10.61 -7.45 -7.71
CA GLU A 37 11.81 -7.50 -8.52
C GLU A 37 11.57 -8.25 -9.85
N ARG A 38 10.78 -9.32 -9.83
CA ARG A 38 10.35 -9.99 -11.07
C ARG A 38 9.43 -9.10 -11.91
N VAL A 39 8.54 -8.33 -11.28
CA VAL A 39 7.74 -7.32 -11.97
C VAL A 39 8.64 -6.32 -12.70
N SER A 40 9.69 -5.81 -12.04
CA SER A 40 10.58 -4.75 -12.58
C SER A 40 11.34 -5.15 -13.84
N ILE A 41 11.52 -6.45 -14.09
CA ILE A 41 12.21 -6.99 -15.27
C ILE A 41 11.27 -7.76 -16.21
N SER A 42 9.98 -7.81 -15.90
CA SER A 42 8.97 -8.49 -16.71
C SER A 42 8.55 -7.65 -17.92
N ALA A 43 7.86 -8.29 -18.86
CA ALA A 43 7.17 -7.60 -19.95
C ALA A 43 6.03 -6.68 -19.44
N TYR A 44 5.60 -6.86 -18.20
CA TYR A 44 4.51 -6.12 -17.56
C TYR A 44 4.96 -4.93 -16.71
N LYS A 45 6.26 -4.62 -16.67
CA LYS A 45 6.84 -3.52 -15.87
C LYS A 45 6.06 -2.22 -15.99
N ASN A 46 5.66 -1.85 -17.20
CA ASN A 46 5.01 -0.57 -17.47
C ASN A 46 3.50 -0.59 -17.24
N GLN A 47 2.89 -1.77 -17.14
CA GLN A 47 1.46 -1.92 -16.90
C GLN A 47 1.12 -2.21 -15.43
N PHE A 48 2.08 -2.71 -14.66
CA PHE A 48 1.90 -3.04 -13.25
C PHE A 48 2.30 -1.85 -12.37
N VAL A 49 1.33 -1.12 -11.86
CA VAL A 49 1.55 0.12 -11.10
C VAL A 49 1.35 -0.13 -9.62
N LEU A 50 2.42 -0.02 -8.83
CA LEU A 50 2.42 -0.21 -7.38
C LEU A 50 1.64 0.92 -6.69
N LYS A 51 0.78 0.57 -5.74
CA LYS A 51 0.01 1.50 -4.91
C LYS A 51 -0.08 1.04 -3.45
N GLY A 52 -0.97 1.62 -2.69
CA GLY A 52 -1.39 1.14 -1.37
C GLY A 52 -0.27 0.98 -0.35
N GLY A 53 -0.43 -0.06 0.45
CA GLY A 53 0.39 -0.29 1.63
C GLY A 53 1.87 -0.49 1.38
N MET A 54 2.22 -1.22 0.34
CA MET A 54 3.61 -1.51 0.01
C MET A 54 4.36 -0.25 -0.46
N LEU A 55 3.69 0.60 -1.26
CA LEU A 55 4.24 1.88 -1.68
C LEU A 55 4.44 2.82 -0.48
N VAL A 56 3.43 2.96 0.40
CA VAL A 56 3.56 3.79 1.60
C VAL A 56 4.73 3.34 2.45
N SER A 57 4.84 2.02 2.73
CA SER A 57 5.95 1.47 3.53
C SER A 57 7.33 1.80 2.94
N SER A 58 7.46 1.75 1.62
CA SER A 58 8.70 2.13 0.94
C SER A 58 8.98 3.64 1.02
N LEU A 59 7.94 4.48 0.94
CA LEU A 59 8.08 5.95 1.01
C LEU A 59 8.50 6.45 2.39
N ILE A 60 7.94 5.87 3.47
CA ILE A 60 8.14 6.36 4.85
C ILE A 60 9.09 5.51 5.67
N GLY A 61 9.51 4.36 5.16
CA GLY A 61 10.38 3.38 5.79
C GLY A 61 9.62 2.21 6.42
N LEU A 62 10.14 1.00 6.26
CA LEU A 62 9.52 -0.25 6.75
C LEU A 62 9.38 -0.30 8.27
N ASN A 63 10.26 0.39 9.02
CA ASN A 63 10.15 0.49 10.47
C ASN A 63 8.99 1.39 10.90
N SER A 64 8.56 2.28 10.02
CA SER A 64 7.46 3.22 10.27
C SER A 64 6.10 2.68 9.81
N ARG A 65 6.05 1.56 9.06
CA ARG A 65 4.78 1.02 8.58
C ARG A 65 4.90 -0.43 8.11
N ALA A 66 4.18 -1.32 8.77
CA ALA A 66 4.03 -2.69 8.32
C ALA A 66 2.99 -2.80 7.19
N THR A 67 3.27 -3.63 6.18
CA THR A 67 2.30 -4.00 5.15
C THR A 67 2.10 -5.52 5.10
N MET A 68 0.93 -5.95 4.64
CA MET A 68 0.53 -7.36 4.63
C MET A 68 0.36 -7.92 3.22
N ASP A 69 0.27 -7.04 2.22
CA ASP A 69 -0.10 -7.33 0.84
C ASP A 69 0.60 -6.40 -0.13
N ILE A 70 0.61 -6.80 -1.39
CA ILE A 70 0.96 -5.95 -2.52
C ILE A 70 -0.36 -5.43 -3.08
N ASP A 71 -0.52 -4.11 -3.12
CA ASP A 71 -1.60 -3.46 -3.83
C ASP A 71 -1.07 -2.93 -5.16
N ALA A 72 -1.74 -3.24 -6.26
CA ALA A 72 -1.37 -2.77 -7.58
C ALA A 72 -2.60 -2.44 -8.42
N THR A 73 -2.43 -1.56 -9.40
CA THR A 73 -3.38 -1.43 -10.50
C THR A 73 -2.71 -1.80 -11.81
N VAL A 74 -3.43 -2.49 -12.69
CA VAL A 74 -2.94 -2.80 -14.02
C VAL A 74 -3.55 -1.85 -15.04
N GLN A 75 -2.71 -1.36 -15.96
CA GLN A 75 -3.11 -0.46 -17.03
C GLN A 75 -3.06 -1.15 -18.38
N ALA A 76 -4.10 -0.94 -19.19
CA ALA A 76 -4.21 -1.50 -20.54
C ALA A 76 -4.13 -3.05 -20.59
N LEU A 77 -4.59 -3.72 -19.53
CA LEU A 77 -4.70 -5.18 -19.46
C LEU A 77 -6.12 -5.58 -19.05
N PRO A 78 -6.64 -6.70 -19.56
CA PRO A 78 -7.93 -7.23 -19.10
C PRO A 78 -7.84 -7.68 -17.64
N LEU A 79 -8.85 -7.36 -16.84
CA LEU A 79 -8.96 -7.80 -15.44
C LEU A 79 -9.87 -9.03 -15.34
N THR A 80 -9.50 -10.12 -16.02
CA THR A 80 -10.14 -11.44 -15.79
C THR A 80 -9.25 -12.29 -14.91
N GLN A 81 -9.84 -13.24 -14.17
CA GLN A 81 -9.06 -14.16 -13.34
C GLN A 81 -8.03 -14.93 -14.17
N GLU A 82 -8.41 -15.40 -15.34
CA GLU A 82 -7.54 -16.17 -16.23
C GLU A 82 -6.34 -15.36 -16.74
N GLU A 83 -6.56 -14.11 -17.14
CA GLU A 83 -5.46 -13.27 -17.62
C GLU A 83 -4.54 -12.85 -16.47
N ILE A 84 -5.09 -12.53 -15.29
CA ILE A 84 -4.29 -12.21 -14.10
C ILE A 84 -3.50 -13.44 -13.63
N GLU A 85 -4.11 -14.64 -13.66
CA GLU A 85 -3.39 -15.87 -13.33
C GLU A 85 -2.19 -16.09 -14.25
N LYS A 86 -2.39 -15.93 -15.54
CA LYS A 86 -1.32 -16.02 -16.54
C LYS A 86 -0.21 -15.01 -16.28
N ILE A 87 -0.55 -13.71 -16.11
CA ILE A 87 0.41 -12.63 -15.86
C ILE A 87 1.21 -12.91 -14.58
N VAL A 88 0.54 -13.26 -13.48
CA VAL A 88 1.20 -13.52 -12.20
C VAL A 88 2.09 -14.76 -12.26
N ASN A 89 1.70 -15.82 -12.98
CA ASN A 89 2.53 -16.99 -13.21
C ASN A 89 3.75 -16.65 -14.09
N GLU A 90 3.59 -15.87 -15.15
CA GLU A 90 4.69 -15.45 -16.01
C GLU A 90 5.70 -14.60 -15.19
N ILE A 91 5.22 -13.64 -14.40
CA ILE A 91 6.08 -12.83 -13.51
C ILE A 91 6.77 -13.72 -12.48
N GLY A 92 6.01 -14.53 -11.73
CA GLY A 92 6.53 -15.40 -10.67
C GLY A 92 7.53 -16.44 -11.18
N GLY A 93 7.41 -16.84 -12.45
CA GLY A 93 8.30 -17.79 -13.13
C GLY A 93 9.61 -17.18 -13.65
N ILE A 94 9.80 -15.84 -13.62
CA ILE A 94 11.04 -15.22 -14.07
C ILE A 94 12.19 -15.67 -13.18
N PRO A 95 13.26 -16.27 -13.76
CA PRO A 95 14.38 -16.76 -12.98
C PRO A 95 15.22 -15.59 -12.43
N LEU A 96 15.47 -15.63 -11.12
CA LEU A 96 16.44 -14.79 -10.44
C LEU A 96 17.41 -15.68 -9.66
N GLU A 97 18.61 -15.17 -9.38
CA GLU A 97 19.61 -15.90 -8.59
C GLU A 97 19.31 -15.86 -7.07
N ASP A 98 18.04 -15.80 -6.69
CA ASP A 98 17.58 -15.70 -5.30
C ASP A 98 17.07 -17.03 -4.72
N ASN A 99 16.95 -18.08 -5.54
CA ASN A 99 16.37 -19.37 -5.19
C ASN A 99 14.92 -19.30 -4.65
N VAL A 100 14.22 -18.17 -4.87
CA VAL A 100 12.82 -18.02 -4.48
C VAL A 100 11.92 -18.49 -5.62
N SER A 101 10.93 -19.28 -5.27
CA SER A 101 9.85 -19.68 -6.19
C SER A 101 8.50 -19.25 -5.66
N PHE A 102 7.55 -19.07 -6.57
CA PHE A 102 6.18 -18.68 -6.26
C PHE A 102 5.19 -19.71 -6.82
N GLU A 103 4.11 -19.92 -6.06
CA GLU A 103 3.02 -20.81 -6.45
C GLU A 103 1.69 -20.15 -6.13
N ILE A 104 0.82 -19.99 -7.12
CA ILE A 104 -0.56 -19.50 -6.90
C ILE A 104 -1.36 -20.58 -6.17
N LYS A 105 -2.06 -20.21 -5.12
CA LYS A 105 -2.92 -21.08 -4.33
C LYS A 105 -4.39 -20.91 -4.67
N SER A 106 -4.82 -19.67 -4.85
CA SER A 106 -6.18 -19.35 -5.27
C SER A 106 -6.24 -17.94 -5.85
N ILE A 107 -7.25 -17.73 -6.67
CA ILE A 107 -7.59 -16.42 -7.23
C ILE A 107 -9.07 -16.19 -6.97
N GLU A 108 -9.42 -15.00 -6.53
CA GLU A 108 -10.79 -14.61 -6.27
C GLU A 108 -11.08 -13.22 -6.81
N THR A 109 -12.27 -13.02 -7.33
CA THR A 109 -12.75 -11.67 -7.62
C THR A 109 -13.12 -11.00 -6.31
N ILE A 110 -12.60 -9.79 -6.10
CA ILE A 110 -12.98 -8.95 -4.97
C ILE A 110 -13.76 -7.76 -5.49
N MET A 111 -14.76 -7.34 -4.73
CA MET A 111 -15.38 -6.04 -4.91
C MET A 111 -14.61 -5.09 -4.02
N ASP A 112 -13.96 -4.08 -4.59
CA ASP A 112 -13.50 -2.97 -3.77
C ASP A 112 -14.72 -2.29 -3.14
N GLU A 113 -14.54 -1.68 -1.97
CA GLU A 113 -15.62 -1.05 -1.20
C GLU A 113 -16.35 0.07 -1.96
N PHE A 114 -15.91 0.39 -3.17
CA PHE A 114 -16.47 1.37 -4.09
C PHE A 114 -16.98 0.74 -5.42
N ASP A 115 -17.45 -0.50 -5.38
CA ASP A 115 -18.05 -1.23 -6.52
C ASP A 115 -17.14 -1.46 -7.74
N TYR A 116 -15.81 -1.37 -7.58
CA TYR A 116 -14.89 -1.72 -8.65
C TYR A 116 -14.40 -3.17 -8.49
N PRO A 117 -14.55 -3.99 -9.53
CA PRO A 117 -14.04 -5.35 -9.47
C PRO A 117 -12.51 -5.33 -9.41
N GLY A 118 -11.97 -6.08 -8.48
CA GLY A 118 -10.55 -6.37 -8.36
C GLY A 118 -10.32 -7.89 -8.39
N VAL A 119 -9.09 -8.29 -8.54
CA VAL A 119 -8.66 -9.68 -8.45
C VAL A 119 -7.66 -9.82 -7.32
N ARG A 120 -7.94 -10.71 -6.39
CA ARG A 120 -7.02 -11.09 -5.31
C ARG A 120 -6.34 -12.40 -5.65
N VAL A 121 -5.02 -12.39 -5.64
CA VAL A 121 -4.19 -13.57 -5.86
C VAL A 121 -3.54 -13.97 -4.54
N HIS A 122 -3.84 -15.16 -4.07
CA HIS A 122 -3.16 -15.79 -2.94
C HIS A 122 -2.02 -16.65 -3.48
N MET A 123 -0.81 -16.37 -3.02
CA MET A 123 0.41 -17.06 -3.43
C MET A 123 1.17 -17.58 -2.23
N GLU A 124 2.01 -18.58 -2.46
CA GLU A 124 3.02 -19.02 -1.51
C GLU A 124 4.41 -18.80 -2.12
N GLY A 125 5.21 -17.96 -1.47
CA GLY A 125 6.63 -17.84 -1.74
C GLY A 125 7.41 -18.91 -0.99
N LYS A 126 8.41 -19.53 -1.63
CA LYS A 126 9.26 -20.61 -1.07
C LYS A 126 10.73 -20.25 -1.21
N LEU A 127 11.48 -20.44 -0.13
CA LEU A 127 12.94 -20.36 -0.10
C LEU A 127 13.46 -21.50 0.80
N ASP A 128 14.10 -22.50 0.24
CA ASP A 128 14.41 -23.76 0.92
C ASP A 128 13.14 -24.35 1.58
N ASN A 129 13.17 -24.57 2.89
CA ASN A 129 12.03 -25.07 3.67
C ASN A 129 11.13 -23.94 4.22
N LEU A 130 11.48 -22.69 3.97
CA LEU A 130 10.67 -21.55 4.41
C LEU A 130 9.56 -21.30 3.39
N LYS A 131 8.33 -21.23 3.88
CA LYS A 131 7.14 -20.93 3.10
C LYS A 131 6.46 -19.70 3.70
N GLN A 132 6.06 -18.78 2.85
CA GLN A 132 5.38 -17.56 3.26
C GLN A 132 4.19 -17.28 2.34
N PRO A 133 2.97 -17.27 2.90
CA PRO A 133 1.81 -16.76 2.16
C PRO A 133 1.99 -15.27 1.89
N ILE A 134 1.76 -14.87 0.65
CA ILE A 134 1.66 -13.48 0.20
C ILE A 134 0.36 -13.29 -0.55
N LYS A 135 -0.11 -12.06 -0.58
CA LYS A 135 -1.36 -11.68 -1.24
C LYS A 135 -1.09 -10.48 -2.15
N ILE A 136 -1.68 -10.52 -3.33
CA ILE A 136 -1.63 -9.43 -4.30
C ILE A 136 -3.06 -9.03 -4.63
N ASP A 137 -3.42 -7.79 -4.37
CA ASP A 137 -4.71 -7.19 -4.74
C ASP A 137 -4.51 -6.33 -5.99
N ILE A 138 -5.17 -6.70 -7.07
CA ILE A 138 -5.00 -6.07 -8.37
C ILE A 138 -6.33 -5.43 -8.78
N SER A 139 -6.31 -4.14 -9.04
CA SER A 139 -7.41 -3.37 -9.64
C SER A 139 -7.10 -2.97 -11.07
N THR A 140 -8.07 -2.39 -11.76
CA THR A 140 -7.90 -1.74 -13.05
C THR A 140 -8.64 -0.41 -13.09
N ASP A 141 -8.33 0.40 -14.11
CA ASP A 141 -9.00 1.67 -14.35
C ASP A 141 -8.90 2.71 -13.24
N ASP A 142 -7.95 2.56 -12.32
CA ASP A 142 -7.68 3.58 -11.33
C ASP A 142 -7.22 4.87 -12.01
N VAL A 143 -7.72 5.98 -11.50
CA VAL A 143 -7.34 7.31 -12.02
C VAL A 143 -6.07 7.78 -11.33
N ILE A 144 -4.97 7.85 -12.07
CA ILE A 144 -3.68 8.33 -11.57
C ILE A 144 -3.42 9.72 -12.16
N THR A 145 -3.32 10.74 -11.33
CA THR A 145 -3.22 12.12 -11.73
C THR A 145 -1.86 12.74 -11.36
N PRO A 146 -1.08 13.27 -12.34
CA PRO A 146 -1.39 13.29 -13.76
C PRO A 146 -1.13 11.95 -14.46
N ARG A 147 -0.28 11.10 -13.90
CA ARG A 147 0.08 9.76 -14.39
C ARG A 147 0.90 8.98 -13.37
N ALA A 148 1.07 7.68 -13.60
CA ALA A 148 2.05 6.86 -12.88
C ALA A 148 3.46 7.41 -13.06
N VAL A 149 4.33 7.19 -12.08
CA VAL A 149 5.71 7.64 -12.07
C VAL A 149 6.67 6.47 -11.98
N GLU A 150 7.85 6.63 -12.57
CA GLU A 150 8.96 5.71 -12.33
C GLU A 150 9.44 5.90 -10.89
N TYR A 151 9.55 4.79 -10.17
CA TYR A 151 9.87 4.78 -8.76
C TYR A 151 11.00 3.79 -8.47
N GLY A 152 12.08 4.30 -7.87
CA GLY A 152 13.15 3.48 -7.32
C GLY A 152 12.73 2.90 -5.97
N TYR A 153 12.29 1.64 -5.98
CA TYR A 153 11.94 0.92 -4.76
C TYR A 153 13.18 0.31 -4.12
N GLN A 154 13.59 0.82 -2.96
CA GLN A 154 14.74 0.32 -2.24
C GLN A 154 14.43 -1.01 -1.56
N LEU A 155 15.26 -2.03 -1.80
CA LEU A 155 15.11 -3.35 -1.21
C LEU A 155 15.58 -3.37 0.24
N MET A 156 14.79 -4.01 1.10
CA MET A 156 15.00 -4.02 2.55
C MET A 156 16.37 -4.55 2.99
N PHE A 157 16.90 -5.57 2.31
CA PHE A 157 18.14 -6.23 2.72
C PHE A 157 19.33 -6.00 1.78
N GLU A 158 19.17 -5.17 0.77
CA GLU A 158 20.18 -4.93 -0.25
C GLU A 158 20.33 -3.42 -0.49
N ASP A 159 21.55 -2.98 -0.72
CA ASP A 159 21.84 -1.58 -1.03
C ASP A 159 21.70 -1.35 -2.55
N ARG A 160 20.48 -1.54 -3.03
CA ARG A 160 20.07 -1.28 -4.42
C ARG A 160 18.57 -1.09 -4.54
N ASP A 161 18.17 -0.40 -5.56
CA ASP A 161 16.78 -0.18 -5.93
C ASP A 161 16.36 -1.07 -7.11
N ILE A 162 15.06 -1.31 -7.19
CA ILE A 162 14.39 -1.85 -8.38
C ILE A 162 13.46 -0.77 -8.95
N GLU A 163 13.40 -0.66 -10.26
CA GLU A 163 12.56 0.34 -10.92
C GLU A 163 11.17 -0.22 -11.18
N LEU A 164 10.16 0.44 -10.66
CA LEU A 164 8.75 0.09 -10.81
C LEU A 164 7.94 1.30 -11.29
N GLN A 165 6.78 1.05 -11.89
CA GLN A 165 5.76 2.09 -11.99
C GLN A 165 5.01 2.16 -10.65
N SER A 166 4.70 3.36 -10.18
CA SER A 166 3.93 3.56 -8.96
C SER A 166 2.97 4.74 -9.06
N TYR A 167 2.05 4.82 -8.12
CA TYR A 167 1.34 6.07 -7.88
C TYR A 167 2.33 7.18 -7.51
N ASN A 168 2.02 8.40 -7.94
CA ASN A 168 2.61 9.59 -7.32
C ASN A 168 2.00 9.81 -5.92
N ILE A 169 2.64 10.66 -5.13
CA ILE A 169 2.25 10.93 -3.74
C ILE A 169 0.85 11.57 -3.69
N GLU A 170 0.55 12.44 -4.63
CA GLU A 170 -0.71 13.16 -4.71
C GLU A 170 -1.91 12.24 -4.96
N THR A 171 -1.78 11.28 -5.89
CA THR A 171 -2.83 10.26 -6.10
C THR A 171 -3.01 9.38 -4.87
N LEU A 172 -1.91 8.99 -4.23
CA LEU A 172 -1.94 8.18 -3.01
C LEU A 172 -2.66 8.90 -1.86
N LEU A 173 -2.34 10.18 -1.63
CA LEU A 173 -3.01 11.02 -0.63
C LEU A 173 -4.49 11.26 -1.00
N ALA A 174 -4.78 11.50 -2.27
CA ALA A 174 -6.14 11.73 -2.78
C ALA A 174 -7.07 10.53 -2.51
N GLU A 175 -6.62 9.30 -2.77
CA GLU A 175 -7.42 8.10 -2.49
C GLU A 175 -7.69 7.92 -0.99
N LYS A 176 -6.67 8.16 -0.15
CA LYS A 176 -6.83 8.06 1.31
C LYS A 176 -7.79 9.10 1.84
N LEU A 177 -7.63 10.34 1.40
CA LEU A 177 -8.50 11.44 1.81
C LEU A 177 -9.94 11.21 1.36
N GLN A 178 -10.16 10.80 0.11
CA GLN A 178 -11.50 10.47 -0.37
C GLN A 178 -12.11 9.32 0.46
N THR A 179 -11.33 8.29 0.81
CA THR A 179 -11.79 7.18 1.66
C THR A 179 -12.16 7.66 3.07
N ILE A 180 -11.36 8.55 3.68
CA ILE A 180 -11.65 9.13 5.00
C ILE A 180 -12.98 9.89 4.95
N LEU A 181 -13.14 10.76 3.97
CA LEU A 181 -14.32 11.62 3.84
C LEU A 181 -15.59 10.82 3.49
N SER A 182 -15.50 9.88 2.56
CA SER A 182 -16.67 9.11 2.12
C SER A 182 -17.19 8.14 3.18
N ARG A 183 -16.33 7.63 4.04
CA ARG A 183 -16.71 6.72 5.14
C ARG A 183 -17.14 7.45 6.41
N GLY A 184 -16.63 8.65 6.64
CA GLY A 184 -16.95 9.43 7.84
C GLY A 184 -16.80 8.59 9.11
N LEU A 185 -17.79 8.60 9.97
CA LEU A 185 -17.83 7.83 11.23
C LEU A 185 -17.86 6.29 11.04
N ALA A 186 -18.26 5.81 9.86
CA ALA A 186 -18.20 4.38 9.54
C ALA A 186 -16.78 3.90 9.16
N ASN A 187 -15.79 4.80 9.17
CA ASN A 187 -14.42 4.44 8.79
C ASN A 187 -13.75 3.54 9.85
N THR A 188 -13.42 2.31 9.45
CA THR A 188 -12.67 1.34 10.27
C THR A 188 -11.18 1.31 9.94
N ARG A 189 -10.73 2.14 8.98
CA ARG A 189 -9.36 2.13 8.43
C ARG A 189 -8.48 3.19 9.12
N ALA A 190 -8.23 3.03 10.41
CA ALA A 190 -7.32 3.93 11.17
C ALA A 190 -5.95 4.11 10.50
N ARG A 191 -5.52 3.13 9.70
CA ARG A 191 -4.27 3.18 8.94
C ARG A 191 -4.24 4.31 7.90
N ASP A 192 -5.38 4.69 7.30
CA ASP A 192 -5.40 5.77 6.31
C ASP A 192 -5.08 7.12 6.95
N PHE A 193 -5.54 7.37 8.19
CA PHE A 193 -5.18 8.56 8.95
C PHE A 193 -3.67 8.59 9.27
N TYR A 194 -3.13 7.45 9.71
CA TYR A 194 -1.70 7.31 9.96
C TYR A 194 -0.86 7.56 8.70
N ASP A 195 -1.26 6.96 7.58
CA ASP A 195 -0.55 7.11 6.30
C ASP A 195 -0.56 8.57 5.82
N VAL A 196 -1.68 9.30 5.97
CA VAL A 196 -1.77 10.74 5.66
C VAL A 196 -0.79 11.53 6.53
N TYR A 197 -0.82 11.31 7.86
CA TYR A 197 0.12 11.95 8.78
C TYR A 197 1.57 11.74 8.36
N GLU A 198 1.98 10.50 8.19
CA GLU A 198 3.36 10.13 7.87
C GLU A 198 3.82 10.69 6.52
N ILE A 199 2.99 10.60 5.50
CA ILE A 199 3.33 11.08 4.16
C ILE A 199 3.47 12.61 4.18
N THR A 200 2.54 13.33 4.78
CA THR A 200 2.55 14.80 4.81
C THR A 200 3.72 15.38 5.62
N HIS A 201 4.23 14.64 6.62
CA HIS A 201 5.39 15.06 7.42
C HIS A 201 6.74 14.67 6.80
N LYS A 202 6.78 13.59 6.03
CA LYS A 202 8.06 13.04 5.52
C LYS A 202 8.30 13.32 4.04
N LYS A 203 7.27 13.71 3.28
CA LYS A 203 7.37 13.89 1.82
C LYS A 203 6.77 15.23 1.39
N SER A 204 7.38 15.81 0.38
CA SER A 204 6.80 16.95 -0.32
C SER A 204 5.81 16.48 -1.39
N PHE A 205 4.77 17.24 -1.62
CA PHE A 205 3.77 17.05 -2.65
C PHE A 205 3.32 18.39 -3.20
N GLU A 206 2.74 18.36 -4.40
CA GLU A 206 2.28 19.58 -5.08
C GLU A 206 0.77 19.73 -4.86
N ARG A 207 0.33 20.87 -4.27
CA ARG A 207 -1.06 21.09 -3.81
C ARG A 207 -2.08 21.08 -4.93
N GLU A 208 -1.79 21.73 -6.06
CA GLU A 208 -2.70 21.80 -7.21
C GLU A 208 -2.87 20.41 -7.87
N THR A 209 -1.79 19.64 -7.92
CA THR A 209 -1.83 18.25 -8.38
C THR A 209 -2.64 17.38 -7.42
N LEU A 210 -2.49 17.55 -6.11
CA LEU A 210 -3.28 16.85 -5.10
C LEU A 210 -4.77 17.19 -5.23
N LYS A 211 -5.11 18.45 -5.36
CA LYS A 211 -6.50 18.89 -5.60
C LYS A 211 -7.10 18.24 -6.85
N THR A 212 -6.33 18.26 -7.94
CA THR A 212 -6.76 17.65 -9.21
C THR A 212 -6.94 16.13 -9.06
N ALA A 213 -6.00 15.45 -8.38
CA ALA A 213 -6.08 14.03 -8.09
C ALA A 213 -7.30 13.69 -7.20
N PHE A 214 -7.55 14.50 -6.16
CA PHE A 214 -8.70 14.32 -5.28
C PHE A 214 -10.03 14.44 -6.04
N LEU A 215 -10.19 15.46 -6.85
CA LEU A 215 -11.39 15.66 -7.68
C LEU A 215 -11.58 14.53 -8.69
N ALA A 216 -10.48 14.06 -9.31
CA ALA A 216 -10.51 12.94 -10.24
C ALA A 216 -10.90 11.62 -9.55
N THR A 217 -10.38 11.37 -8.35
CA THR A 217 -10.74 10.22 -7.50
C THR A 217 -12.21 10.30 -7.07
N CYS A 218 -12.68 11.46 -6.62
CA CYS A 218 -14.09 11.67 -6.28
C CYS A 218 -15.01 11.40 -7.46
N LYS A 219 -14.67 11.94 -8.63
CA LYS A 219 -15.44 11.69 -9.87
C LYS A 219 -15.47 10.21 -10.24
N LYS A 220 -14.35 9.51 -10.13
CA LYS A 220 -14.26 8.09 -10.43
C LYS A 220 -15.11 7.25 -9.48
N ARG A 221 -15.19 7.64 -8.20
CA ARG A 221 -15.94 6.94 -7.14
C ARG A 221 -17.36 7.48 -6.95
N ASP A 222 -17.87 8.24 -7.91
CA ASP A 222 -19.20 8.86 -7.90
C ASP A 222 -19.52 9.59 -6.59
N THR A 223 -18.54 10.30 -6.04
CA THR A 223 -18.66 11.09 -4.82
C THR A 223 -18.45 12.58 -5.13
N VAL A 224 -19.19 13.43 -4.43
CA VAL A 224 -19.06 14.88 -4.52
C VAL A 224 -19.04 15.44 -3.11
N PHE A 225 -18.09 16.31 -2.83
CA PHE A 225 -17.98 17.00 -1.55
C PHE A 225 -17.92 18.50 -1.77
N THR A 226 -18.75 19.25 -1.05
CA THR A 226 -18.54 20.69 -0.88
C THR A 226 -17.52 20.94 0.24
N SER A 227 -16.92 22.13 0.27
CA SER A 227 -16.01 22.53 1.36
C SER A 227 -16.66 22.39 2.75
N GLU A 228 -17.93 22.79 2.87
CA GLU A 228 -18.69 22.69 4.10
C GLU A 228 -18.90 21.22 4.54
N GLN A 229 -19.27 20.36 3.59
CA GLN A 229 -19.42 18.92 3.87
C GLN A 229 -18.13 18.28 4.34
N MET A 230 -16.99 18.61 3.70
CA MET A 230 -15.69 18.09 4.13
C MET A 230 -15.34 18.53 5.55
N GLN A 231 -15.56 19.79 5.88
CA GLN A 231 -15.33 20.32 7.23
C GLN A 231 -16.21 19.63 8.26
N THR A 232 -17.52 19.52 8.00
CA THR A 232 -18.46 18.85 8.92
C THR A 232 -18.03 17.39 9.18
N VAL A 233 -17.72 16.64 8.12
CA VAL A 233 -17.27 15.24 8.28
C VAL A 233 -16.01 15.15 9.12
N LEU A 234 -15.04 16.03 8.93
CA LEU A 234 -13.78 16.02 9.70
C LEU A 234 -14.00 16.45 11.16
N GLU A 235 -14.89 17.40 11.44
CA GLU A 235 -15.30 17.79 12.79
C GLU A 235 -16.00 16.63 13.52
N ASP A 236 -16.93 15.96 12.83
CA ASP A 236 -17.63 14.79 13.36
C ASP A 236 -16.62 13.67 13.73
N ILE A 237 -15.70 13.32 12.81
CA ILE A 237 -14.68 12.32 13.05
C ILE A 237 -13.79 12.71 14.24
N GLY A 238 -13.30 13.95 14.28
CA GLY A 238 -12.38 14.41 15.31
C GLY A 238 -13.00 14.44 16.72
N SER A 239 -14.31 14.71 16.81
CA SER A 239 -15.04 14.76 18.08
C SER A 239 -15.59 13.41 18.56
N ASP A 240 -15.64 12.39 17.68
CA ASP A 240 -16.26 11.10 17.98
C ASP A 240 -15.39 10.23 18.88
N MET A 241 -16.00 9.68 19.94
CA MET A 241 -15.31 8.85 20.92
C MET A 241 -14.97 7.46 20.38
N GLU A 242 -15.82 6.90 19.50
CA GLU A 242 -15.58 5.57 18.92
C GLU A 242 -14.39 5.62 17.94
N MET A 243 -14.25 6.69 17.17
CA MET A 243 -13.08 6.92 16.31
C MET A 243 -11.78 7.00 17.12
N ARG A 244 -11.81 7.69 18.27
CA ARG A 244 -10.66 7.72 19.22
C ARG A 244 -10.32 6.34 19.77
N GLU A 245 -11.34 5.55 20.12
CA GLU A 245 -11.10 4.19 20.60
C GLU A 245 -10.55 3.28 19.51
N ARG A 246 -11.04 3.37 18.26
CA ARG A 246 -10.49 2.66 17.10
C ARG A 246 -9.03 3.04 16.86
N TRP A 247 -8.67 4.33 17.00
CA TRP A 247 -7.29 4.78 16.93
C TRP A 247 -6.42 4.18 18.04
N ASN A 248 -6.89 4.20 19.29
CA ASN A 248 -6.17 3.61 20.42
C ASN A 248 -5.94 2.10 20.22
N GLN A 249 -6.92 1.40 19.67
CA GLN A 249 -6.79 -0.01 19.35
C GLN A 249 -5.78 -0.24 18.20
N PHE A 250 -5.77 0.63 17.20
CA PHE A 250 -4.77 0.62 16.13
C PHE A 250 -3.35 0.81 16.68
N LYS A 251 -3.14 1.78 17.58
CA LYS A 251 -1.85 1.99 18.26
C LYS A 251 -1.37 0.73 18.99
N LYS A 252 -2.22 0.12 19.80
CA LYS A 252 -1.87 -1.10 20.55
C LYS A 252 -1.42 -2.26 19.66
N ASN A 253 -1.97 -2.33 18.45
CA ASN A 253 -1.70 -3.43 17.53
C ASN A 253 -0.51 -3.17 16.60
N ASN A 254 -0.03 -1.93 16.51
CA ASN A 254 0.98 -1.52 15.56
C ASN A 254 2.15 -0.83 16.25
N TYR A 255 3.25 -1.57 16.43
CA TYR A 255 4.46 -1.15 17.14
C TYR A 255 5.09 0.14 16.61
N TYR A 256 4.81 0.50 15.35
CA TYR A 256 5.39 1.65 14.67
C TYR A 256 4.61 2.95 14.86
N VAL A 257 3.45 2.92 15.51
CA VAL A 257 2.61 4.14 15.68
C VAL A 257 3.06 4.98 16.87
N GLU A 258 3.90 4.41 17.76
CA GLU A 258 4.47 5.08 18.93
C GLU A 258 3.42 5.85 19.79
N ASP A 259 3.75 7.07 20.22
CA ASP A 259 2.88 7.90 21.09
C ASP A 259 1.99 8.87 20.31
N LEU A 260 1.86 8.70 18.99
CA LEU A 260 1.06 9.58 18.14
C LEU A 260 -0.42 9.58 18.59
N SER A 261 -0.95 10.76 18.88
CA SER A 261 -2.33 10.95 19.31
C SER A 261 -3.30 10.98 18.12
N PHE A 262 -4.59 10.77 18.40
CA PHE A 262 -5.62 10.91 17.36
C PHE A 262 -5.76 12.36 16.89
N ASP A 263 -5.57 13.34 17.80
CA ASP A 263 -5.67 14.76 17.44
C ASP A 263 -4.57 15.15 16.45
N GLU A 264 -3.32 14.71 16.65
CA GLU A 264 -2.21 14.99 15.72
C GLU A 264 -2.47 14.44 14.31
N VAL A 265 -3.03 13.24 14.19
CA VAL A 265 -3.37 12.70 12.86
C VAL A 265 -4.56 13.41 12.23
N MET A 266 -5.56 13.81 13.03
CA MET A 266 -6.69 14.61 12.56
C MET A 266 -6.25 16.00 12.09
N ASP A 267 -5.37 16.66 12.82
CA ASP A 267 -4.79 17.96 12.42
C ASP A 267 -4.11 17.84 11.04
N SER A 268 -3.40 16.74 10.79
CA SER A 268 -2.76 16.52 9.49
C SER A 268 -3.76 16.34 8.35
N VAL A 269 -4.86 15.60 8.60
CA VAL A 269 -5.93 15.42 7.61
C VAL A 269 -6.66 16.74 7.35
N GLN A 270 -6.97 17.51 8.40
CA GLN A 270 -7.63 18.81 8.27
C GLN A 270 -6.75 19.82 7.52
N ASN A 271 -5.46 19.91 7.87
CA ASN A 271 -4.50 20.78 7.18
C ASN A 271 -4.34 20.40 5.71
N LEU A 272 -4.38 19.11 5.38
CA LEU A 272 -4.33 18.65 4.00
C LEU A 272 -5.54 19.12 3.22
N VAL A 273 -6.76 19.00 3.77
CA VAL A 273 -8.01 19.51 3.14
C VAL A 273 -7.97 21.02 2.97
N VAL A 274 -7.61 21.77 4.03
CA VAL A 274 -7.51 23.22 3.97
C VAL A 274 -6.50 23.68 2.89
N SER A 275 -5.50 22.88 2.60
CA SER A 275 -4.45 23.25 1.64
C SER A 275 -4.93 23.41 0.20
N PHE A 276 -6.13 22.90 -0.16
CA PHE A 276 -6.67 22.95 -1.51
C PHE A 276 -8.15 23.37 -1.58
N LEU A 277 -8.75 23.77 -0.44
CA LEU A 277 -10.07 24.46 -0.44
C LEU A 277 -9.95 25.89 -0.91
#